data_30561481ff83343b2914ae78e4c131c4
#
_entry.id   30561481ff83343b2914ae78e4c131c4
#
_cell.length_a   1.000
_cell.length_b   1.000
_cell.length_c   1.000
_cell.angle_alpha   90.00
_cell.angle_beta   90.00
_cell.angle_gamma   90.00
#
_symmetry.space_group_name_H-M   'P 1'
#
loop_
_entity.id
_entity.type
_entity.pdbx_description
1 polymer ?
#
loop_
_entity_poly.entity_id
_entity_poly.type
_entity_poly.pdbx_seq_one_letter_code
_entity_poly.pdbx_strand_id
1 'polypeptide(L)'
;MRRTVRIAAGIAAAVALTAFATSCGSSNGPKLPTYTATLLESSEFTPTGVTGTGTATFVDNGTSIDYELVVNGLTAISASHIHGPAAAGVNAGVIVNLFTPNGPPYGQVDGVIATGTITNANNQSFTVDALRAMFIAGTAYVNVHTNPGFPAGAIRGQIVRSN
;
A
#
# COMPACT_ATOMS: atom_id res chain seq x y z
N MET A 1 45.03 -29.12 71.02
CA MET A 1 43.95 -29.02 70.02
C MET A 1 43.72 -27.54 69.59
N ARG A 2 44.22 -27.13 68.45
CA ARG A 2 44.07 -25.75 67.94
C ARG A 2 43.03 -25.79 66.79
N ARG A 3 41.91 -25.12 66.98
CA ARG A 3 40.85 -24.98 65.99
C ARG A 3 41.20 -23.80 65.08
N THR A 4 41.40 -24.06 63.79
CA THR A 4 41.60 -23.06 62.75
C THR A 4 40.19 -22.57 62.26
N VAL A 5 39.96 -21.27 62.42
CA VAL A 5 38.73 -20.60 61.83
C VAL A 5 39.08 -20.19 60.39
N ARG A 6 38.31 -20.69 59.43
CA ARG A 6 38.42 -20.26 58.04
C ARG A 6 37.42 -19.12 57.83
N ILE A 7 37.96 -17.96 57.46
CA ILE A 7 37.17 -16.80 57.05
C ILE A 7 36.88 -16.97 55.56
N ALA A 8 35.61 -17.09 55.17
CA ALA A 8 35.17 -17.09 53.79
C ALA A 8 35.00 -15.63 53.30
N ALA A 9 35.82 -15.25 52.31
CA ALA A 9 35.67 -13.96 51.63
C ALA A 9 34.52 -14.03 50.62
N GLY A 10 33.47 -13.27 50.90
CA GLY A 10 32.36 -13.09 49.96
C GLY A 10 32.75 -12.14 48.83
N ILE A 11 32.66 -12.62 47.58
CA ILE A 11 32.81 -11.80 46.37
C ILE A 11 31.46 -11.11 46.10
N ALA A 12 31.42 -9.80 46.30
CA ALA A 12 30.29 -8.99 45.88
C ALA A 12 30.37 -8.77 44.36
N ALA A 13 29.50 -9.40 43.60
CA ALA A 13 29.33 -9.12 42.19
C ALA A 13 28.55 -7.82 41.99
N ALA A 14 29.22 -6.78 41.53
CA ALA A 14 28.57 -5.53 41.12
C ALA A 14 27.87 -5.76 39.75
N VAL A 15 26.54 -5.76 39.76
CA VAL A 15 25.72 -5.77 38.55
C VAL A 15 25.72 -4.36 37.99
N ALA A 16 26.48 -4.12 36.92
CA ALA A 16 26.41 -2.88 36.16
C ALA A 16 25.11 -2.85 35.35
N LEU A 17 24.16 -2.03 35.77
CA LEU A 17 22.91 -1.78 35.07
C LEU A 17 23.23 -0.84 33.90
N THR A 18 23.44 -1.37 32.70
CA THR A 18 23.57 -0.57 31.48
C THR A 18 22.21 -0.06 31.11
N ALA A 19 21.94 1.22 31.37
CA ALA A 19 20.77 1.92 30.87
C ALA A 19 20.89 2.04 29.34
N PHE A 20 20.10 1.26 28.59
CA PHE A 20 19.87 1.51 27.19
C PHE A 20 19.08 2.80 27.06
N ALA A 21 19.74 3.90 26.71
CA ALA A 21 19.08 5.09 26.24
C ALA A 21 18.38 4.74 24.93
N THR A 22 17.06 4.55 24.95
CA THR A 22 16.24 4.53 23.76
C THR A 22 16.29 5.92 23.16
N SER A 23 17.20 6.14 22.21
CA SER A 23 17.19 7.31 21.34
C SER A 23 15.87 7.27 20.55
N CYS A 24 14.89 8.05 20.96
CA CYS A 24 13.78 8.43 20.10
C CYS A 24 14.36 9.31 18.99
N GLY A 25 14.94 8.68 17.97
CA GLY A 25 15.34 9.37 16.76
C GLY A 25 14.08 9.95 16.08
N SER A 26 13.88 11.26 16.18
CA SER A 26 13.01 11.97 15.24
C SER A 26 13.50 11.64 13.85
N SER A 27 12.72 10.90 13.07
CA SER A 27 13.01 10.60 11.67
C SER A 27 12.76 11.88 10.83
N ASN A 28 13.66 12.87 10.96
CA ASN A 28 13.67 14.08 10.15
C ASN A 28 14.34 13.83 8.78
N GLY A 29 14.30 12.59 8.26
CA GLY A 29 14.66 12.31 6.88
C GLY A 29 13.66 12.95 5.91
N PRO A 30 14.06 13.22 4.65
CA PRO A 30 13.14 13.70 3.63
C PRO A 30 11.94 12.75 3.56
N LYS A 31 10.72 13.30 3.69
CA LYS A 31 9.50 12.50 3.57
C LYS A 31 9.35 12.05 2.12
N LEU A 32 9.23 10.74 1.91
CA LEU A 32 9.03 10.20 0.57
C LEU A 32 7.71 10.71 -0.03
N PRO A 33 7.66 11.03 -1.33
CA PRO A 33 6.43 11.40 -2.00
C PRO A 33 5.38 10.30 -1.85
N THR A 34 4.19 10.66 -1.40
CA THR A 34 3.07 9.73 -1.21
C THR A 34 1.89 10.21 -2.06
N TYR A 35 1.19 9.26 -2.66
CA TYR A 35 0.01 9.50 -3.47
C TYR A 35 -1.13 8.62 -2.96
N THR A 36 -2.37 9.09 -3.14
CA THR A 36 -3.57 8.35 -2.74
C THR A 36 -4.63 8.41 -3.83
N ALA A 37 -5.47 7.37 -3.87
CA ALA A 37 -6.70 7.37 -4.65
C ALA A 37 -7.86 6.94 -3.75
N THR A 38 -8.89 7.77 -3.61
CA THR A 38 -10.16 7.40 -2.97
C THR A 38 -11.08 6.84 -4.04
N LEU A 39 -11.43 5.56 -3.91
CA LEU A 39 -12.19 4.83 -4.91
C LEU A 39 -13.67 4.84 -4.54
N LEU A 40 -14.47 5.42 -5.42
CA LEU A 40 -15.94 5.55 -5.30
C LEU A 40 -16.60 5.10 -6.61
N GLU A 41 -17.83 4.61 -6.52
CA GLU A 41 -18.64 4.28 -7.69
C GLU A 41 -18.98 5.52 -8.53
N SER A 42 -19.22 6.66 -7.87
CA SER A 42 -19.52 7.94 -8.52
C SER A 42 -18.36 8.51 -9.34
N SER A 43 -17.13 7.99 -9.15
CA SER A 43 -15.96 8.34 -9.94
C SER A 43 -15.79 7.48 -11.20
N GLU A 44 -16.59 6.43 -11.36
CA GLU A 44 -16.59 5.61 -12.58
C GLU A 44 -17.09 6.41 -13.80
N PHE A 45 -16.66 6.00 -14.98
CA PHE A 45 -17.18 6.59 -16.25
C PHE A 45 -18.68 6.43 -16.37
N THR A 46 -19.19 5.28 -15.95
CA THR A 46 -20.63 5.02 -15.78
C THR A 46 -20.85 4.61 -14.33
N PRO A 47 -21.54 5.42 -13.50
CA PRO A 47 -21.84 5.07 -12.12
C PRO A 47 -22.52 3.71 -12.01
N THR A 48 -22.10 2.90 -11.06
CA THR A 48 -22.49 1.50 -10.93
C THR A 48 -23.58 1.25 -9.89
N GLY A 49 -23.74 2.20 -8.95
CA GLY A 49 -24.67 2.08 -7.82
C GLY A 49 -24.19 1.13 -6.72
N VAL A 50 -22.93 0.62 -6.76
CA VAL A 50 -22.39 -0.15 -5.65
C VAL A 50 -22.14 0.75 -4.44
N THR A 51 -22.34 0.23 -3.24
CA THR A 51 -22.07 0.97 -1.99
C THR A 51 -20.63 0.80 -1.48
N GLY A 52 -19.88 -0.11 -2.10
CA GLY A 52 -18.49 -0.36 -1.74
C GLY A 52 -17.58 0.82 -2.04
N THR A 53 -16.50 0.92 -1.29
CA THR A 53 -15.48 1.96 -1.41
C THR A 53 -14.08 1.34 -1.36
N GLY A 54 -13.05 2.14 -1.66
CA GLY A 54 -11.67 1.72 -1.51
C GLY A 54 -10.71 2.89 -1.36
N THR A 55 -9.50 2.55 -0.97
CA THR A 55 -8.37 3.49 -0.91
C THR A 55 -7.12 2.79 -1.42
N ALA A 56 -6.42 3.40 -2.35
CA ALA A 56 -5.09 2.98 -2.74
C ALA A 56 -4.07 4.01 -2.26
N THR A 57 -2.97 3.54 -1.67
CA THR A 57 -1.84 4.37 -1.22
C THR A 57 -0.59 3.95 -1.95
N PHE A 58 0.23 4.92 -2.36
CA PHE A 58 1.48 4.70 -3.07
C PHE A 58 2.60 5.50 -2.42
N VAL A 59 3.76 4.86 -2.20
CA VAL A 59 4.99 5.50 -1.69
C VAL A 59 6.05 5.42 -2.76
N ASP A 60 6.54 6.57 -3.23
CA ASP A 60 7.58 6.64 -4.26
C ASP A 60 8.97 6.58 -3.61
N ASN A 61 9.68 5.47 -3.84
CA ASN A 61 11.02 5.23 -3.32
C ASN A 61 12.13 5.67 -4.30
N GLY A 62 11.78 6.37 -5.38
CA GLY A 62 12.70 6.80 -6.44
C GLY A 62 12.84 5.76 -7.55
N THR A 63 13.30 4.55 -7.27
CA THR A 63 13.47 3.46 -8.26
C THR A 63 12.30 2.49 -8.31
N SER A 64 11.38 2.58 -7.35
CA SER A 64 10.19 1.74 -7.21
C SER A 64 9.05 2.53 -6.58
N ILE A 65 7.84 2.00 -6.66
CA ILE A 65 6.65 2.54 -6.00
C ILE A 65 6.00 1.39 -5.23
N ASP A 66 5.96 1.50 -3.89
CA ASP A 66 5.22 0.57 -3.05
C ASP A 66 3.75 0.95 -3.03
N TYR A 67 2.86 -0.04 -2.94
CA TYR A 67 1.42 0.22 -2.89
C TYR A 67 0.69 -0.68 -1.90
N GLU A 68 -0.42 -0.16 -1.40
CA GLU A 68 -1.46 -0.86 -0.67
C GLU A 68 -2.83 -0.49 -1.23
N LEU A 69 -3.69 -1.50 -1.41
CA LEU A 69 -5.07 -1.35 -1.85
C LEU A 69 -6.01 -1.95 -0.81
N VAL A 70 -6.86 -1.11 -0.25
CA VAL A 70 -7.90 -1.45 0.72
C VAL A 70 -9.26 -1.29 0.05
N VAL A 71 -10.18 -2.22 0.29
CA VAL A 71 -11.59 -2.10 -0.13
C VAL A 71 -12.52 -2.36 1.05
N ASN A 72 -13.74 -1.84 0.98
CA ASN A 72 -14.77 -2.07 1.98
C ASN A 72 -16.12 -2.26 1.26
N GLY A 73 -16.86 -3.29 1.64
CA GLY A 73 -18.21 -3.56 1.17
C GLY A 73 -18.32 -4.03 -0.28
N LEU A 74 -17.22 -4.45 -0.92
CA LEU A 74 -17.27 -5.01 -2.28
C LEU A 74 -17.41 -6.52 -2.26
N THR A 75 -18.16 -7.06 -3.22
CA THR A 75 -18.30 -8.50 -3.46
C THR A 75 -17.75 -8.88 -4.83
N ALA A 76 -17.36 -10.13 -4.98
CA ALA A 76 -16.99 -10.72 -6.28
C ALA A 76 -15.85 -9.96 -6.99
N ILE A 77 -14.86 -9.44 -6.24
CA ILE A 77 -13.71 -8.73 -6.81
C ILE A 77 -12.96 -9.66 -7.76
N SER A 78 -12.79 -9.22 -9.00
CA SER A 78 -12.18 -10.01 -10.07
C SER A 78 -10.82 -9.48 -10.55
N ALA A 79 -10.53 -8.19 -10.35
CA ALA A 79 -9.25 -7.57 -10.66
C ALA A 79 -9.14 -6.16 -10.06
N SER A 80 -7.93 -5.62 -10.01
CA SER A 80 -7.69 -4.19 -9.83
C SER A 80 -6.44 -3.76 -10.61
N HIS A 81 -6.52 -2.55 -11.18
CA HIS A 81 -5.48 -2.02 -12.05
C HIS A 81 -5.21 -0.53 -11.78
N ILE A 82 -4.02 -0.08 -12.19
CA ILE A 82 -3.79 1.33 -12.52
C ILE A 82 -4.03 1.48 -14.01
N HIS A 83 -4.73 2.53 -14.39
CA HIS A 83 -5.00 2.95 -15.76
C HIS A 83 -4.44 4.35 -16.01
N GLY A 84 -4.14 4.67 -17.27
CA GLY A 84 -3.67 6.01 -17.68
C GLY A 84 -2.96 6.00 -19.04
N PRO A 85 -2.59 7.21 -19.54
CA PRO A 85 -2.94 8.51 -19.00
C PRO A 85 -4.39 8.90 -19.33
N ALA A 86 -5.12 9.43 -18.34
CA ALA A 86 -6.46 9.97 -18.52
C ALA A 86 -6.82 10.98 -17.41
N ALA A 87 -7.58 12.01 -17.75
CA ALA A 87 -8.19 12.90 -16.78
C ALA A 87 -9.31 12.17 -16.02
N ALA A 88 -9.77 12.76 -14.90
CA ALA A 88 -10.91 12.25 -14.16
C ALA A 88 -12.14 12.13 -15.08
N GLY A 89 -12.88 11.01 -14.95
CA GLY A 89 -14.04 10.70 -15.78
C GLY A 89 -13.74 10.23 -17.22
N VAL A 90 -12.47 10.06 -17.59
CA VAL A 90 -12.08 9.53 -18.91
C VAL A 90 -11.44 8.16 -18.76
N ASN A 91 -11.84 7.19 -19.60
CA ASN A 91 -11.26 5.85 -19.60
C ASN A 91 -9.91 5.79 -20.32
N ALA A 92 -9.01 4.95 -19.82
CA ALA A 92 -7.72 4.61 -20.42
C ALA A 92 -7.44 3.11 -20.31
N GLY A 93 -6.41 2.64 -21.03
CA GLY A 93 -5.92 1.27 -20.93
C GLY A 93 -5.27 0.96 -19.58
N VAL A 94 -5.16 -0.34 -19.27
CA VAL A 94 -4.41 -0.85 -18.11
C VAL A 94 -2.92 -0.59 -18.31
N ILE A 95 -2.26 -0.08 -17.27
CA ILE A 95 -0.81 0.13 -17.24
C ILE A 95 -0.11 -0.69 -16.16
N VAL A 96 -0.78 -0.99 -15.04
CA VAL A 96 -0.25 -1.85 -13.97
C VAL A 96 -1.37 -2.74 -13.43
N ASN A 97 -1.11 -4.04 -13.29
CA ASN A 97 -1.95 -4.95 -12.51
C ASN A 97 -1.61 -4.82 -11.03
N LEU A 98 -2.61 -4.50 -10.19
CA LEU A 98 -2.45 -4.42 -8.73
C LEU A 98 -2.94 -5.69 -8.04
N PHE A 99 -4.04 -6.27 -8.53
CA PHE A 99 -4.66 -7.44 -7.93
C PHE A 99 -5.25 -8.36 -9.01
N THR A 100 -4.96 -9.65 -8.87
CA THR A 100 -5.60 -10.73 -9.62
C THR A 100 -5.90 -11.86 -8.62
N PRO A 101 -7.17 -12.24 -8.41
CA PRO A 101 -7.50 -13.28 -7.45
C PRO A 101 -7.02 -14.66 -7.93
N ASN A 102 -6.61 -15.52 -6.99
CA ASN A 102 -6.22 -16.91 -7.24
C ASN A 102 -7.41 -17.89 -7.16
N GLY A 103 -8.62 -17.48 -7.56
CA GLY A 103 -9.80 -18.35 -7.48
C GLY A 103 -11.10 -17.64 -7.86
N PRO A 104 -12.24 -18.32 -7.66
CA PRO A 104 -13.55 -17.76 -7.97
C PRO A 104 -13.86 -16.52 -7.16
N PRO A 105 -14.81 -15.68 -7.63
CA PRO A 105 -15.16 -14.44 -6.93
C PRO A 105 -15.54 -14.73 -5.48
N TYR A 106 -14.88 -14.04 -4.58
CA TYR A 106 -15.09 -14.14 -3.13
C TYR A 106 -16.39 -13.42 -2.72
N GLY A 107 -16.93 -13.75 -1.55
CA GLY A 107 -17.99 -12.98 -0.91
C GLY A 107 -17.60 -11.53 -0.67
N GLN A 108 -18.31 -10.84 0.23
CA GLN A 108 -17.95 -9.47 0.62
C GLN A 108 -16.54 -9.43 1.17
N VAL A 109 -15.77 -8.44 0.75
CA VAL A 109 -14.37 -8.22 1.18
C VAL A 109 -14.30 -6.86 1.86
N ASP A 110 -13.66 -6.84 3.05
CA ASP A 110 -13.35 -5.66 3.82
C ASP A 110 -11.88 -5.75 4.26
N GLY A 111 -11.08 -4.75 3.90
CA GLY A 111 -9.66 -4.67 4.26
C GLY A 111 -8.71 -4.67 3.07
N VAL A 112 -7.44 -4.99 3.36
CA VAL A 112 -6.36 -5.00 2.36
C VAL A 112 -6.56 -6.17 1.40
N ILE A 113 -6.65 -5.88 0.10
CA ILE A 113 -6.74 -6.90 -0.95
C ILE A 113 -5.45 -7.07 -1.74
N ALA A 114 -4.58 -6.07 -1.73
CA ALA A 114 -3.28 -6.15 -2.39
C ALA A 114 -2.25 -5.23 -1.74
N THR A 115 -1.02 -5.71 -1.69
CA THR A 115 0.18 -4.91 -1.43
C THR A 115 1.26 -5.36 -2.39
N GLY A 116 2.19 -4.47 -2.74
CA GLY A 116 3.30 -4.84 -3.61
C GLY A 116 4.22 -3.68 -3.92
N THR A 117 5.22 -3.98 -4.74
CA THR A 117 6.20 -3.01 -5.22
C THR A 117 6.22 -3.02 -6.74
N ILE A 118 5.99 -1.86 -7.35
CA ILE A 118 6.08 -1.66 -8.80
C ILE A 118 7.53 -1.29 -9.14
N THR A 119 8.14 -2.04 -10.04
CA THR A 119 9.50 -1.82 -10.54
C THR A 119 9.52 -1.87 -12.07
N ASN A 120 10.59 -1.41 -12.69
CA ASN A 120 10.74 -1.58 -14.14
C ASN A 120 10.83 -3.05 -14.58
N ALA A 121 11.24 -3.95 -13.67
CA ALA A 121 11.35 -5.37 -13.97
C ALA A 121 10.00 -6.10 -13.99
N ASN A 122 9.06 -5.71 -13.12
CA ASN A 122 7.76 -6.34 -12.99
C ASN A 122 6.62 -5.58 -13.70
N ASN A 123 6.92 -4.41 -14.27
CA ASN A 123 5.99 -3.64 -15.09
C ASN A 123 6.57 -3.41 -16.48
N GLN A 124 6.13 -4.20 -17.44
CA GLN A 124 6.64 -4.14 -18.83
C GLN A 124 5.95 -3.09 -19.69
N SER A 125 4.82 -2.52 -19.24
CA SER A 125 4.04 -1.55 -20.03
C SER A 125 4.53 -0.12 -19.84
N PHE A 126 5.05 0.23 -18.64
CA PHE A 126 5.51 1.57 -18.30
C PHE A 126 6.70 1.51 -17.34
N THR A 127 7.63 2.47 -17.48
CA THR A 127 8.70 2.65 -16.49
C THR A 127 8.17 3.30 -15.22
N VAL A 128 8.85 3.10 -14.10
CA VAL A 128 8.53 3.78 -12.84
C VAL A 128 8.53 5.30 -13.00
N ASP A 129 9.47 5.85 -13.79
CA ASP A 129 9.53 7.30 -14.06
C ASP A 129 8.31 7.80 -14.83
N ALA A 130 7.85 7.05 -15.85
CA ALA A 130 6.65 7.40 -16.60
C ALA A 130 5.40 7.32 -15.73
N LEU A 131 5.30 6.31 -14.85
CA LEU A 131 4.21 6.17 -13.89
C LEU A 131 4.21 7.32 -12.89
N ARG A 132 5.38 7.68 -12.34
CA ARG A 132 5.55 8.84 -11.45
C ARG A 132 5.09 10.13 -12.12
N ALA A 133 5.46 10.35 -13.38
CA ALA A 133 5.02 11.52 -14.14
C ALA A 133 3.49 11.61 -14.25
N MET A 134 2.81 10.48 -14.47
CA MET A 134 1.34 10.42 -14.48
C MET A 134 0.74 10.69 -13.10
N PHE A 135 1.35 10.22 -12.01
CA PHE A 135 0.92 10.51 -10.64
C PHE A 135 1.04 11.99 -10.32
N ILE A 136 2.16 12.62 -10.68
CA ILE A 136 2.39 14.07 -10.52
C ILE A 136 1.37 14.87 -11.32
N ALA A 137 1.07 14.45 -12.55
CA ALA A 137 0.12 15.11 -13.43
C ALA A 137 -1.36 14.84 -13.06
N GLY A 138 -1.64 13.88 -12.13
CA GLY A 138 -2.99 13.46 -11.79
C GLY A 138 -3.73 12.77 -12.95
N THR A 139 -2.98 12.13 -13.87
CA THR A 139 -3.52 11.47 -15.06
C THR A 139 -3.54 9.94 -14.96
N ALA A 140 -3.30 9.37 -13.79
CA ALA A 140 -3.49 7.95 -13.53
C ALA A 140 -4.64 7.74 -12.54
N TYR A 141 -5.32 6.61 -12.65
CA TYR A 141 -6.38 6.24 -11.71
C TYR A 141 -6.32 4.76 -11.36
N VAL A 142 -6.82 4.41 -10.17
CA VAL A 142 -7.07 3.02 -9.77
C VAL A 142 -8.52 2.66 -10.05
N ASN A 143 -8.72 1.43 -10.51
CA ASN A 143 -10.03 0.85 -10.75
C ASN A 143 -10.08 -0.56 -10.14
N VAL A 144 -11.20 -0.91 -9.49
CA VAL A 144 -11.51 -2.25 -8.98
C VAL A 144 -12.69 -2.81 -9.75
N HIS A 145 -12.54 -4.03 -10.25
CA HIS A 145 -13.53 -4.73 -11.05
C HIS A 145 -14.22 -5.83 -10.24
N THR A 146 -15.48 -6.12 -10.57
CA THR A 146 -16.21 -7.26 -9.99
C THR A 146 -16.81 -8.14 -11.09
N ASN A 147 -16.90 -9.46 -10.84
CA ASN A 147 -17.48 -10.41 -11.78
C ASN A 147 -18.17 -11.57 -11.02
N PRO A 148 -19.49 -11.77 -11.14
CA PRO A 148 -20.43 -10.97 -11.94
C PRO A 148 -20.65 -9.57 -11.35
N GLY A 149 -21.07 -8.62 -12.19
CA GLY A 149 -21.46 -7.28 -11.80
C GLY A 149 -20.85 -6.22 -12.72
N PHE A 150 -19.66 -5.72 -12.37
CA PHE A 150 -19.04 -4.58 -13.05
C PHE A 150 -17.64 -4.93 -13.60
N PRO A 151 -17.55 -5.71 -14.68
CA PRO A 151 -16.27 -6.09 -15.28
C PRO A 151 -15.53 -4.91 -15.93
N ALA A 152 -16.22 -3.80 -16.21
CA ALA A 152 -15.62 -2.57 -16.71
C ALA A 152 -15.07 -1.67 -15.58
N GLY A 153 -15.50 -1.92 -14.33
CA GLY A 153 -15.13 -1.19 -13.12
C GLY A 153 -16.30 -1.01 -12.18
N ALA A 154 -16.09 -1.27 -10.90
CA ALA A 154 -17.07 -1.13 -9.84
C ALA A 154 -16.88 0.18 -9.06
N ILE A 155 -15.62 0.47 -8.71
CA ILE A 155 -15.20 1.71 -8.04
C ILE A 155 -13.87 2.19 -8.63
N ARG A 156 -13.70 3.50 -8.69
CA ARG A 156 -12.56 4.17 -9.29
C ARG A 156 -12.12 5.37 -8.48
N GLY A 157 -10.83 5.72 -8.53
CA GLY A 157 -10.30 6.95 -7.95
C GLY A 157 -9.07 7.46 -8.67
N GLN A 158 -9.00 8.77 -8.91
CA GLN A 158 -7.82 9.40 -9.48
C GLN A 158 -6.69 9.40 -8.45
N ILE A 159 -5.47 9.09 -8.89
CA ILE A 159 -4.27 9.12 -8.05
C ILE A 159 -3.81 10.57 -7.95
N VAL A 160 -3.73 11.08 -6.72
CA VAL A 160 -3.33 12.45 -6.42
C VAL A 160 -2.25 12.46 -5.34
N ARG A 161 -1.40 13.48 -5.34
CA ARG A 161 -0.37 13.63 -4.32
C ARG A 161 -1.00 13.93 -2.96
N SER A 162 -0.55 13.25 -1.90
CA SER A 162 -1.04 13.40 -0.52
C SER A 162 -0.04 14.09 0.42
N ASN A 163 1.23 14.29 0.02
CA ASN A 163 2.26 15.03 0.77
C ASN A 163 3.27 15.70 -0.15
#